data_54374460afcbcc3e1a268f1931323491
#
_entry.id   54374460afcbcc3e1a268f1931323491
#
_cell.length_a   1.000
_cell.length_b   1.000
_cell.length_c   1.000
_cell.angle_alpha   90.00
_cell.angle_beta   90.00
_cell.angle_gamma   90.00
#
_symmetry.space_group_name_H-M   'P 1'
#
loop_
_entity.id
_entity.type
_entity.pdbx_description
1 polymer ?
#
loop_
_entity_poly.entity_id
_entity_poly.type
_entity_poly.pdbx_seq_one_letter_code
_entity_poly.pdbx_strand_id
1 'polypeptide(L)'
;MKKKEIKIPIFLDNYIIKNFLESRTGIVLSNWLNQGIRYMNSFERLYRMVTEIFVIFILFLFLSRLIHYSIAIAISVLIVHTLFWLFNGHFFVLMRYISNRPNDSSRFINYIKCLNERVRKKKFLLAAAGFGSLSKGKFSSSSDFDLRLMRKKGLSILSWLLIMLH
;
A
#
# COMPACT_ATOMS: atom_id res chain seq x y z
N MET A 1 21.16 -0.08 -12.73
CA MET A 1 19.69 0.04 -12.57
C MET A 1 19.19 1.12 -13.52
N LYS A 2 18.38 0.80 -14.54
CA LYS A 2 17.72 1.83 -15.35
C LYS A 2 16.67 2.50 -14.47
N LYS A 3 16.86 3.78 -14.13
CA LYS A 3 15.82 4.61 -13.52
C LYS A 3 14.63 4.58 -14.48
N LYS A 4 13.48 4.15 -13.98
CA LYS A 4 12.24 4.21 -14.72
C LYS A 4 11.92 5.69 -14.89
N GLU A 5 12.02 6.20 -16.10
CA GLU A 5 11.68 7.60 -16.38
C GLU A 5 10.21 7.82 -16.05
N ILE A 6 9.98 8.64 -15.05
CA ILE A 6 8.63 9.09 -14.68
C ILE A 6 8.24 10.11 -15.76
N LYS A 7 7.31 9.74 -16.65
CA LYS A 7 6.72 10.69 -17.61
C LYS A 7 5.93 11.74 -16.82
N ILE A 8 6.55 12.88 -16.57
CA ILE A 8 5.93 14.03 -15.93
C ILE A 8 5.04 14.71 -16.98
N PRO A 9 3.77 15.01 -16.68
CA PRO A 9 2.93 15.79 -17.58
C PRO A 9 3.55 17.15 -17.92
N ILE A 10 3.43 17.62 -19.16
CA ILE A 10 4.08 18.81 -19.71
C ILE A 10 3.83 20.08 -18.87
N PHE A 11 2.67 20.20 -18.20
CA PHE A 11 2.36 21.35 -17.32
C PHE A 11 3.17 21.37 -16.01
N LEU A 12 3.90 20.31 -15.67
CA LEU A 12 4.78 20.22 -14.50
C LEU A 12 6.26 20.34 -14.87
N ASP A 13 6.58 20.73 -16.10
CA ASP A 13 7.95 20.83 -16.60
C ASP A 13 8.69 22.09 -16.08
N ASN A 14 8.21 22.65 -14.98
CA ASN A 14 8.91 23.68 -14.25
C ASN A 14 10.07 23.04 -13.46
N TYR A 15 11.29 23.53 -13.67
CA TYR A 15 12.51 23.04 -13.03
C TYR A 15 12.38 22.91 -11.51
N ILE A 16 11.73 23.86 -10.86
CA ILE A 16 11.52 23.87 -9.40
C ILE A 16 10.60 22.72 -8.98
N ILE A 17 9.49 22.51 -9.70
CA ILE A 17 8.53 21.45 -9.40
C ILE A 17 9.16 20.08 -9.62
N LYS A 18 9.94 19.92 -10.70
CA LYS A 18 10.64 18.68 -11.00
C LYS A 18 11.64 18.32 -9.90
N ASN A 19 12.49 19.26 -9.50
CA ASN A 19 13.47 19.06 -8.43
C ASN A 19 12.78 18.75 -7.09
N PHE A 20 11.67 19.42 -6.79
CA PHE A 20 10.89 19.12 -5.59
C PHE A 20 10.33 17.70 -5.63
N LEU A 21 9.70 17.28 -6.74
CA LEU A 21 9.11 15.94 -6.90
C LEU A 21 10.17 14.81 -6.87
N GLU A 22 11.40 15.11 -7.29
CA GLU A 22 12.54 14.17 -7.24
C GLU A 22 13.21 14.15 -5.86
N SER A 23 12.94 15.12 -4.99
CA SER A 23 13.43 15.15 -3.62
C SER A 23 12.77 14.06 -2.77
N ARG A 24 13.44 13.64 -1.68
CA ARG A 24 12.85 12.64 -0.75
C ARG A 24 11.51 13.10 -0.17
N THR A 25 11.42 14.35 0.20
CA THR A 25 10.19 14.97 0.71
C THR A 25 9.09 15.02 -0.34
N GLY A 26 9.41 15.40 -1.57
CA GLY A 26 8.46 15.41 -2.69
C GLY A 26 7.93 14.01 -3.02
N ILE A 27 8.79 12.99 -2.99
CA ILE A 27 8.38 11.59 -3.19
C ILE A 27 7.42 11.13 -2.08
N VAL A 28 7.73 11.45 -0.81
CA VAL A 28 6.86 11.11 0.33
C VAL A 28 5.51 11.80 0.19
N LEU A 29 5.51 13.11 -0.06
CA LEU A 29 4.29 13.90 -0.14
C LEU A 29 3.43 13.49 -1.33
N SER A 30 4.02 13.27 -2.51
CA SER A 30 3.28 12.81 -3.68
C SER A 30 2.71 11.40 -3.51
N ASN A 31 3.43 10.52 -2.82
CA ASN A 31 2.93 9.18 -2.50
C ASN A 31 1.78 9.24 -1.48
N TRP A 32 1.92 10.06 -0.43
CA TRP A 32 0.87 10.30 0.56
C TRP A 32 -0.38 10.88 -0.12
N LEU A 33 -0.24 11.91 -0.95
CA LEU A 33 -1.37 12.56 -1.63
C LEU A 33 -2.08 11.63 -2.62
N ASN A 34 -1.33 10.90 -3.45
CA ASN A 34 -1.91 10.06 -4.51
C ASN A 34 -2.33 8.66 -4.01
N GLN A 35 -1.68 8.14 -2.98
CA GLN A 35 -1.97 6.83 -2.36
C GLN A 35 -2.30 5.70 -3.37
N GLY A 36 -1.64 5.69 -4.50
CA GLY A 36 -1.83 4.65 -5.52
C GLY A 36 -3.13 4.73 -6.34
N ILE A 37 -3.94 5.77 -6.20
CA ILE A 37 -5.23 5.95 -6.93
C ILE A 37 -5.07 5.78 -8.45
N ARG A 38 -3.91 6.12 -9.01
CA ARG A 38 -3.61 6.00 -10.45
C ARG A 38 -3.54 4.55 -10.94
N TYR A 39 -3.29 3.62 -10.05
CA TYR A 39 -3.12 2.19 -10.38
C TYR A 39 -4.39 1.38 -10.07
N MET A 40 -5.40 2.01 -9.46
CA MET A 40 -6.67 1.39 -9.11
C MET A 40 -7.62 1.40 -10.29
N ASN A 41 -8.44 0.36 -10.43
CA ASN A 41 -9.56 0.36 -11.34
C ASN A 41 -10.66 1.35 -10.86
N SER A 42 -11.61 1.67 -11.73
CA SER A 42 -12.64 2.68 -11.43
C SER A 42 -13.52 2.29 -10.23
N PHE A 43 -13.81 1.00 -10.07
CA PHE A 43 -14.61 0.50 -8.96
C PHE A 43 -13.86 0.58 -7.62
N GLU A 44 -12.60 0.16 -7.60
CA GLU A 44 -11.74 0.25 -6.41
C GLU A 44 -11.52 1.70 -5.98
N ARG A 45 -11.33 2.58 -6.96
CA ARG A 45 -11.20 4.03 -6.72
C ARG A 45 -12.44 4.61 -6.08
N LEU A 46 -13.62 4.31 -6.66
CA LEU A 46 -14.91 4.77 -6.14
C LEU A 46 -15.14 4.25 -4.71
N TYR A 47 -14.98 2.94 -4.51
CA TYR A 47 -15.14 2.31 -3.20
C TYR A 47 -14.25 2.94 -2.15
N ARG A 48 -12.99 3.16 -2.49
CA ARG A 48 -12.02 3.80 -1.59
C ARG A 48 -12.42 5.24 -1.24
N MET A 49 -12.75 6.06 -2.24
CA MET A 49 -13.17 7.44 -2.03
C MET A 49 -14.41 7.52 -1.13
N VAL A 50 -15.42 6.70 -1.40
CA VAL A 50 -16.64 6.65 -0.59
C VAL A 50 -16.34 6.24 0.85
N THR A 51 -15.52 5.22 1.05
CA THR A 51 -15.14 4.75 2.38
C THR A 51 -14.33 5.81 3.14
N GLU A 52 -13.38 6.46 2.49
CA GLU A 52 -12.57 7.51 3.09
C GLU A 52 -13.42 8.71 3.50
N ILE A 53 -14.31 9.20 2.61
CA ILE A 53 -15.25 10.28 2.90
C ILE A 53 -16.17 9.92 4.08
N PHE A 54 -16.68 8.70 4.11
CA PHE A 54 -17.54 8.22 5.18
C PHE A 54 -16.83 8.25 6.55
N VAL A 55 -15.58 7.77 6.60
CA VAL A 55 -14.79 7.77 7.85
C VAL A 55 -14.43 9.20 8.26
N ILE A 56 -14.08 10.08 7.29
CA ILE A 56 -13.85 11.51 7.55
C ILE A 56 -15.10 12.14 8.18
N PHE A 57 -16.27 11.88 7.63
CA PHE A 57 -17.53 12.42 8.11
C PHE A 57 -17.83 11.99 9.57
N ILE A 58 -17.64 10.71 9.89
CA ILE A 58 -17.82 10.21 11.26
C ILE A 58 -16.86 10.91 12.23
N LEU A 59 -15.57 10.98 11.87
CA LEU A 59 -14.57 11.63 12.73
C LEU A 59 -14.84 13.13 12.86
N PHE A 60 -15.26 13.79 11.78
CA PHE A 60 -15.68 15.20 11.81
C PHE A 60 -16.85 15.44 12.77
N LEU A 61 -17.90 14.62 12.73
CA LEU A 61 -19.03 14.74 13.65
C LEU A 61 -18.60 14.62 15.13
N PHE A 62 -17.65 13.74 15.41
CA PHE A 62 -17.09 13.59 16.74
C PHE A 62 -16.26 14.82 17.14
N LEU A 63 -15.32 15.25 16.33
CA LEU A 63 -14.42 16.37 16.64
C LEU A 63 -15.13 17.72 16.68
N SER A 64 -16.16 17.92 15.87
CA SER A 64 -16.93 19.18 15.84
C SER A 64 -17.68 19.46 17.14
N ARG A 65 -17.83 18.45 18.01
CA ARG A 65 -18.36 18.62 19.39
C ARG A 65 -17.32 19.15 20.37
N LEU A 66 -16.04 19.00 20.05
CA LEU A 66 -14.93 19.32 20.94
C LEU A 66 -14.19 20.59 20.52
N ILE A 67 -14.13 20.87 19.22
CA ILE A 67 -13.35 21.97 18.65
C ILE A 67 -14.14 22.66 17.55
N HIS A 68 -13.67 23.85 17.14
CA HIS A 68 -14.30 24.61 16.07
C HIS A 68 -14.36 23.80 14.76
N TYR A 69 -15.51 23.85 14.07
CA TYR A 69 -15.82 22.99 12.91
C TYR A 69 -14.79 23.06 11.77
N SER A 70 -14.19 24.26 11.51
CA SER A 70 -13.17 24.41 10.48
C SER A 70 -11.87 23.64 10.82
N ILE A 71 -11.50 23.60 12.09
CA ILE A 71 -10.35 22.85 12.58
C ILE A 71 -10.69 21.36 12.61
N ALA A 72 -11.91 21.01 13.03
CA ALA A 72 -12.38 19.64 13.09
C ALA A 72 -12.34 18.95 11.73
N ILE A 73 -12.79 19.62 10.65
CA ILE A 73 -12.74 19.04 9.31
C ILE A 73 -11.30 18.86 8.82
N ALA A 74 -10.43 19.86 9.02
CA ALA A 74 -9.03 19.80 8.61
C ALA A 74 -8.29 18.63 9.29
N ILE A 75 -8.48 18.47 10.59
CA ILE A 75 -7.88 17.40 11.38
C ILE A 75 -8.45 16.04 10.95
N SER A 76 -9.77 15.94 10.73
CA SER A 76 -10.40 14.70 10.29
C SER A 76 -9.85 14.22 8.94
N VAL A 77 -9.73 15.12 7.97
CA VAL A 77 -9.14 14.79 6.66
C VAL A 77 -7.70 14.33 6.83
N LEU A 78 -6.89 15.09 7.57
CA LEU A 78 -5.46 14.77 7.76
C LEU A 78 -5.27 13.40 8.41
N ILE A 79 -6.00 13.13 9.50
CA ILE A 79 -5.88 11.88 10.25
C ILE A 79 -6.34 10.70 9.38
N VAL A 80 -7.56 10.77 8.82
CA VAL A 80 -8.12 9.66 8.06
C VAL A 80 -7.30 9.37 6.82
N HIS A 81 -6.92 10.40 6.05
CA HIS A 81 -6.09 10.24 4.86
C HIS A 81 -4.73 9.59 5.19
N THR A 82 -4.10 9.99 6.30
CA THR A 82 -2.85 9.40 6.77
C THR A 82 -3.03 7.95 7.22
N LEU A 83 -4.11 7.64 7.94
CA LEU A 83 -4.40 6.27 8.35
C LEU A 83 -4.64 5.35 7.14
N PHE A 84 -5.41 5.80 6.15
CA PHE A 84 -5.60 5.05 4.90
C PHE A 84 -4.28 4.81 4.18
N TRP A 85 -3.38 5.79 4.16
CA TRP A 85 -2.04 5.65 3.58
C TRP A 85 -1.21 4.58 4.30
N LEU A 86 -1.23 4.56 5.63
CA LEU A 86 -0.54 3.57 6.44
C LEU A 86 -1.12 2.16 6.24
N PHE A 87 -2.43 2.00 6.39
CA PHE A 87 -3.10 0.69 6.33
C PHE A 87 -3.08 0.07 4.94
N ASN A 88 -3.08 0.87 3.88
CA ASN A 88 -2.95 0.35 2.52
C ASN A 88 -1.51 -0.04 2.14
N GLY A 89 -0.58 0.00 3.08
CA GLY A 89 0.79 -0.43 2.86
C GLY A 89 1.66 0.52 2.03
N HIS A 90 1.12 1.64 1.55
CA HIS A 90 1.87 2.61 0.74
C HIS A 90 3.08 3.20 1.47
N PHE A 91 2.96 3.41 2.78
CA PHE A 91 4.06 3.84 3.62
C PHE A 91 5.22 2.83 3.62
N PHE A 92 4.93 1.54 3.77
CA PHE A 92 5.96 0.51 3.83
C PHE A 92 6.70 0.35 2.50
N VAL A 93 5.96 0.43 1.37
CA VAL A 93 6.55 0.41 0.03
C VAL A 93 7.49 1.62 -0.16
N LEU A 94 7.05 2.79 0.28
CA LEU A 94 7.83 4.01 0.21
C LEU A 94 9.09 3.94 1.07
N MET A 95 8.97 3.49 2.33
CA MET A 95 10.11 3.34 3.24
C MET A 95 11.15 2.36 2.70
N ARG A 96 10.70 1.28 2.06
CA ARG A 96 11.60 0.35 1.37
C ARG A 96 12.35 1.02 0.22
N TYR A 97 11.64 1.84 -0.57
CA TYR A 97 12.24 2.58 -1.68
C TYR A 97 13.28 3.60 -1.21
N ILE A 98 12.99 4.36 -0.16
CA ILE A 98 13.89 5.39 0.40
C ILE A 98 15.07 4.77 1.13
N SER A 99 14.85 3.66 1.83
CA SER A 99 15.86 2.99 2.67
C SER A 99 17.00 2.37 1.86
N ASN A 100 16.80 2.16 0.56
CA ASN A 100 17.79 1.57 -0.37
C ASN A 100 18.47 0.29 0.17
N ARG A 101 17.82 -0.42 1.12
CA ARG A 101 18.36 -1.63 1.71
C ARG A 101 18.30 -2.76 0.69
N PRO A 102 19.42 -3.35 0.29
CA PRO A 102 19.41 -4.52 -0.56
C PRO A 102 18.69 -5.66 0.16
N ASN A 103 17.81 -6.36 -0.53
CA ASN A 103 17.23 -7.57 0.02
C ASN A 103 18.37 -8.60 0.17
N ASP A 104 18.54 -9.10 1.38
CA ASP A 104 19.35 -10.26 1.61
C ASP A 104 18.65 -11.48 0.98
N SER A 105 19.23 -11.99 -0.10
CA SER A 105 18.66 -13.10 -0.88
C SER A 105 18.43 -14.33 -0.03
N SER A 106 19.33 -14.61 0.93
CA SER A 106 19.25 -15.78 1.80
C SER A 106 18.09 -15.65 2.80
N ARG A 107 17.93 -14.49 3.42
CA ARG A 107 16.77 -14.21 4.31
C ARG A 107 15.46 -14.27 3.57
N PHE A 108 15.41 -13.75 2.35
CA PHE A 108 14.21 -13.78 1.54
C PHE A 108 13.81 -15.22 1.16
N ILE A 109 14.75 -16.04 0.71
CA ILE A 109 14.49 -17.45 0.38
C ILE A 109 14.02 -18.22 1.62
N ASN A 110 14.65 -18.00 2.77
CA ASN A 110 14.23 -18.63 4.02
C ASN A 110 12.83 -18.19 4.43
N TYR A 111 12.49 -16.90 4.28
CA TYR A 111 11.13 -16.42 4.51
C TYR A 111 10.11 -17.13 3.61
N ILE A 112 10.40 -17.29 2.30
CA ILE A 112 9.51 -18.00 1.37
C ILE A 112 9.32 -19.46 1.78
N LYS A 113 10.39 -20.14 2.22
CA LYS A 113 10.29 -21.52 2.71
C LYS A 113 9.36 -21.61 3.94
N CYS A 114 9.58 -20.77 4.95
CA CYS A 114 8.72 -20.71 6.13
C CYS A 114 7.27 -20.36 5.79
N LEU A 115 7.06 -19.43 4.85
CA LEU A 115 5.72 -19.07 4.38
C LEU A 115 5.02 -20.27 3.70
N ASN A 116 5.73 -21.00 2.84
CA ASN A 116 5.20 -22.20 2.18
C ASN A 116 4.78 -23.28 3.21
N GLU A 117 5.59 -23.51 4.23
CA GLU A 117 5.25 -24.45 5.30
C GLU A 117 4.01 -23.99 6.09
N ARG A 118 3.90 -22.70 6.40
CA ARG A 118 2.73 -22.14 7.09
C ARG A 118 1.47 -22.28 6.24
N VAL A 119 1.55 -21.96 4.95
CA VAL A 119 0.43 -22.08 4.01
C VAL A 119 -0.04 -23.53 3.87
N ARG A 120 0.88 -24.49 3.74
CA ARG A 120 0.55 -25.93 3.66
C ARG A 120 -0.19 -26.47 4.89
N LYS A 121 0.07 -25.91 6.07
CA LYS A 121 -0.61 -26.29 7.32
C LYS A 121 -2.05 -25.76 7.41
N LYS A 122 -2.46 -24.80 6.56
CA LYS A 122 -3.77 -24.15 6.64
C LYS A 122 -4.81 -24.91 5.82
N LYS A 123 -5.64 -25.75 6.48
CA LYS A 123 -6.68 -26.59 5.86
C LYS A 123 -7.77 -25.82 5.09
N PHE A 124 -7.92 -24.52 5.34
CA PHE A 124 -8.90 -23.65 4.67
C PHE A 124 -8.40 -23.07 3.34
N LEU A 125 -7.11 -23.19 3.04
CA LEU A 125 -6.55 -22.78 1.76
C LEU A 125 -6.66 -23.94 0.75
N LEU A 126 -7.09 -23.60 -0.48
CA LEU A 126 -7.11 -24.50 -1.63
C LEU A 126 -5.78 -24.49 -2.36
N ALA A 127 -5.25 -23.28 -2.56
CA ALA A 127 -4.00 -23.08 -3.27
C ALA A 127 -3.33 -21.78 -2.82
N ALA A 128 -2.02 -21.72 -2.98
CA ALA A 128 -1.23 -20.52 -2.87
C ALA A 128 -0.27 -20.46 -4.06
N ALA A 129 -0.18 -19.32 -4.70
CA ALA A 129 0.71 -19.12 -5.84
C ALA A 129 1.54 -17.85 -5.64
N GLY A 130 2.85 -17.97 -5.80
CA GLY A 130 3.76 -16.83 -5.84
C GLY A 130 3.87 -16.30 -7.27
N PHE A 131 3.80 -14.98 -7.42
CA PHE A 131 3.91 -14.27 -8.69
C PHE A 131 5.09 -13.30 -8.68
N GLY A 132 5.30 -12.63 -9.80
CA GLY A 132 6.33 -11.63 -9.95
C GLY A 132 7.65 -12.19 -10.47
N SER A 133 8.75 -11.52 -10.16
CA SER A 133 10.09 -11.90 -10.64
C SER A 133 10.56 -13.26 -10.11
N LEU A 134 10.08 -13.66 -8.94
CA LEU A 134 10.40 -14.95 -8.33
C LEU A 134 9.87 -16.12 -9.15
N SER A 135 8.63 -16.03 -9.67
CA SER A 135 8.02 -17.08 -10.49
C SER A 135 8.75 -17.29 -11.82
N LYS A 136 9.52 -16.31 -12.26
CA LYS A 136 10.34 -16.35 -13.49
C LYS A 136 11.80 -16.77 -13.21
N GLY A 137 12.13 -17.15 -11.98
CA GLY A 137 13.49 -17.49 -11.57
C GLY A 137 14.46 -16.28 -11.57
N LYS A 138 13.95 -15.06 -11.75
CA LYS A 138 14.76 -13.82 -11.80
C LYS A 138 14.64 -13.09 -10.48
N PHE A 139 15.45 -13.48 -9.50
CA PHE A 139 15.53 -12.77 -8.23
C PHE A 139 16.55 -11.63 -8.33
N SER A 140 16.14 -10.43 -7.91
CA SER A 140 17.01 -9.28 -7.77
C SER A 140 16.79 -8.65 -6.38
N SER A 141 17.72 -7.79 -5.94
CA SER A 141 17.59 -7.06 -4.67
C SER A 141 16.35 -6.16 -4.58
N SER A 142 15.73 -5.86 -5.72
CA SER A 142 14.50 -5.07 -5.85
C SER A 142 13.25 -5.91 -6.16
N SER A 143 13.37 -7.25 -6.10
CA SER A 143 12.24 -8.13 -6.41
C SER A 143 11.17 -8.05 -5.34
N ASP A 144 9.91 -7.93 -5.78
CA ASP A 144 8.73 -8.03 -4.94
C ASP A 144 8.21 -9.46 -4.96
N PHE A 145 7.53 -9.84 -3.90
CA PHE A 145 6.88 -11.12 -3.77
C PHE A 145 5.37 -10.92 -3.66
N ASP A 146 4.68 -11.24 -4.73
CA ASP A 146 3.22 -11.22 -4.77
C ASP A 146 2.70 -12.63 -4.46
N LEU A 147 1.92 -12.76 -3.41
CA LEU A 147 1.29 -14.00 -3.01
C LEU A 147 -0.21 -13.94 -3.25
N ARG A 148 -0.74 -14.87 -4.03
CA ARG A 148 -2.18 -15.10 -4.16
C ARG A 148 -2.59 -16.33 -3.39
N LEU A 149 -3.59 -16.17 -2.53
CA LEU A 149 -4.18 -17.25 -1.74
C LEU A 149 -5.59 -17.55 -2.26
N MET A 150 -5.86 -18.82 -2.59
CA MET A 150 -7.19 -19.29 -2.94
C MET A 150 -7.77 -20.05 -1.74
N ARG A 151 -8.92 -19.62 -1.26
CA ARG A 151 -9.62 -20.24 -0.13
C ARG A 151 -10.76 -21.14 -0.58
N LYS A 152 -11.16 -22.07 0.28
CA LYS A 152 -12.38 -22.87 0.11
C LYS A 152 -13.63 -21.96 0.19
N LYS A 153 -14.66 -22.25 -0.62
CA LYS A 153 -15.98 -21.60 -0.52
C LYS A 153 -16.58 -21.81 0.86
N GLY A 154 -17.31 -20.82 1.38
CA GLY A 154 -18.08 -20.96 2.64
C GLY A 154 -17.38 -20.41 3.89
N LEU A 155 -16.16 -19.91 3.80
CA LEU A 155 -15.50 -19.29 4.95
C LEU A 155 -15.90 -17.80 5.08
N SER A 156 -16.36 -17.44 6.29
CA SER A 156 -16.82 -16.09 6.62
C SER A 156 -15.71 -15.04 6.56
N ILE A 157 -16.10 -13.76 6.62
CA ILE A 157 -15.19 -12.59 6.70
C ILE A 157 -14.19 -12.71 7.87
N LEU A 158 -14.58 -13.38 8.97
CA LEU A 158 -13.70 -13.65 10.11
C LEU A 158 -12.44 -14.45 9.73
N SER A 159 -12.50 -15.33 8.76
CA SER A 159 -11.31 -16.07 8.29
C SER A 159 -10.32 -15.17 7.54
N TRP A 160 -10.78 -14.07 6.95
CA TRP A 160 -9.93 -13.06 6.35
C TRP A 160 -9.12 -12.28 7.39
N LEU A 161 -9.76 -11.88 8.49
CA LEU A 161 -9.09 -11.23 9.63
C LEU A 161 -8.01 -12.14 10.23
N LEU A 162 -8.28 -13.42 10.37
CA LEU A 162 -7.31 -14.40 10.87
C LEU A 162 -6.12 -14.64 9.92
N ILE A 163 -6.30 -14.46 8.61
CA ILE A 163 -5.19 -14.54 7.64
C ILE A 163 -4.31 -13.30 7.71
N MET A 164 -4.90 -12.13 7.98
CA MET A 164 -4.18 -10.87 8.09
C MET A 164 -3.40 -10.72 9.40
N LEU A 165 -3.81 -11.42 10.46
CA LEU A 165 -3.21 -11.34 11.81
C LEU A 165 -2.09 -12.37 12.05
N HIS A 166 -1.79 -13.24 11.08
CA HIS A 166 -0.75 -14.29 11.16
C HIS A 166 0.29 -14.15 10.05
#